data_26e0b68c2bcb0d2e52e99b19c5f73b0d
#
_entry.id   26e0b68c2bcb0d2e52e99b19c5f73b0d
#
_cell.length_a   1.000
_cell.length_b   1.000
_cell.length_c   1.000
_cell.angle_alpha   90.00
_cell.angle_beta   90.00
_cell.angle_gamma   90.00
#
_symmetry.space_group_name_H-M   'P 1'
#
loop_
_entity.id
_entity.type
_entity.pdbx_description
1 polymer ?
#
loop_
_entity_poly.entity_id
_entity_poly.type
_entity_poly.pdbx_seq_one_letter_code
_entity_poly.pdbx_strand_id
1 'polypeptide(L)'
;MKFQLNGRRSMAVLLASVRVVAAVGLIVPLLFAASVTAWLLACALAILLAGSLVRWGFLLLIDESHFIASTPGLRVAVVTSFVPGAESLPMLERTLAGMQKLCYPHDTWLLDEGDDDAAIELCARLGVRHFSRKAKAEYQTEQGQYQRGTKHGNYNAWLSEIGFANYDVLAAIDPDHVPGSNFLTETLGQLSDPRIAYVQSPQEYYNQPASLIARGCSEESRDFYWISQRAFHRFGSPSVIGAHGVHRMKALQAMGGLAPHIADDLLLTLRYQMSGWRGAYVARVLARGLAPVDWRTYVKQQRRWATSLFDVKFFLYPEMVQGMPFRGRVVGLLQGLTFLQDGVAALCCAMALAALLVAGVPASLASALASPPVLTSATILLLTGLYPHLFHGPHRNLTFHWRAGLLRLVKWPYTLLALADVIRRRDRGYALTAKVGRATADRSFLWPHVIICGLIGATWILAMTLGSIQHLLPHVAAVAAMLPSLFLVGSSFIPAPAAFDPMLADGHADAEL
;
A
#
# COMPACT_ATOMS: atom_id res chain seq x y z
N MET A 1 -18.81 -17.77 -16.80
CA MET A 1 -17.81 -17.26 -15.86
C MET A 1 -16.84 -18.33 -15.33
N LYS A 2 -17.25 -19.44 -14.73
CA LYS A 2 -16.32 -20.50 -14.25
C LYS A 2 -15.42 -21.09 -15.36
N PHE A 3 -15.90 -21.28 -16.57
CA PHE A 3 -15.13 -21.83 -17.69
C PHE A 3 -13.99 -20.87 -18.16
N GLN A 4 -14.22 -19.56 -18.14
CA GLN A 4 -13.20 -18.56 -18.46
C GLN A 4 -12.13 -18.44 -17.35
N LEU A 5 -12.49 -18.66 -16.09
CA LEU A 5 -11.54 -18.69 -14.96
C LEU A 5 -10.61 -19.91 -15.03
N ASN A 6 -11.14 -21.09 -15.43
CA ASN A 6 -10.33 -22.29 -15.58
C ASN A 6 -9.28 -22.17 -16.70
N GLY A 7 -9.66 -21.65 -17.87
CA GLY A 7 -8.72 -21.40 -18.96
C GLY A 7 -7.60 -20.42 -18.58
N ARG A 8 -7.92 -19.40 -17.78
CA ARG A 8 -6.94 -18.42 -17.28
C ARG A 8 -6.01 -19.00 -16.24
N ARG A 9 -6.52 -19.86 -15.34
CA ARG A 9 -5.66 -20.56 -14.38
C ARG A 9 -4.66 -21.47 -15.08
N SER A 10 -5.11 -22.23 -16.11
CA SER A 10 -4.21 -23.06 -16.91
C SER A 10 -3.12 -22.24 -17.60
N MET A 11 -3.49 -21.09 -18.20
CA MET A 11 -2.52 -20.17 -18.81
C MET A 11 -1.56 -19.59 -17.75
N ALA A 12 -2.07 -19.20 -16.59
CA ALA A 12 -1.23 -18.68 -15.49
C ALA A 12 -0.25 -19.74 -14.97
N VAL A 13 -0.66 -21.01 -14.85
CA VAL A 13 0.23 -22.13 -14.48
C VAL A 13 1.32 -22.31 -15.53
N LEU A 14 0.95 -22.37 -16.81
CA LEU A 14 1.91 -22.50 -17.91
C LEU A 14 2.94 -21.37 -17.90
N LEU A 15 2.48 -20.12 -17.84
CA LEU A 15 3.35 -18.96 -17.82
C LEU A 15 4.22 -18.89 -16.56
N ALA A 16 3.69 -19.30 -15.39
CA ALA A 16 4.48 -19.39 -14.16
C ALA A 16 5.60 -20.42 -14.29
N SER A 17 5.33 -21.59 -14.88
CA SER A 17 6.34 -22.62 -15.14
C SER A 17 7.43 -22.12 -16.10
N VAL A 18 7.03 -21.47 -17.20
CA VAL A 18 7.96 -20.85 -18.16
C VAL A 18 8.84 -19.79 -17.47
N ARG A 19 8.27 -18.99 -16.56
CA ARG A 19 9.02 -17.99 -15.78
C ARG A 19 10.04 -18.61 -14.84
N VAL A 20 9.71 -19.74 -14.20
CA VAL A 20 10.69 -20.45 -13.35
C VAL A 20 11.90 -20.90 -14.18
N VAL A 21 11.67 -21.50 -15.36
CA VAL A 21 12.75 -21.91 -16.26
C VAL A 21 13.56 -20.69 -16.73
N ALA A 22 12.89 -19.61 -17.11
CA ALA A 22 13.55 -18.37 -17.51
C ALA A 22 14.33 -17.73 -16.34
N ALA A 23 13.82 -17.79 -15.10
CA ALA A 23 14.55 -17.31 -13.93
C ALA A 23 15.86 -18.07 -13.72
N VAL A 24 15.84 -19.39 -13.86
CA VAL A 24 17.04 -20.24 -13.80
C VAL A 24 18.01 -19.89 -14.93
N GLY A 25 17.50 -19.77 -16.17
CA GLY A 25 18.31 -19.39 -17.34
C GLY A 25 18.94 -17.99 -17.25
N LEU A 26 18.34 -17.09 -16.47
CA LEU A 26 18.89 -15.75 -16.21
C LEU A 26 19.94 -15.75 -15.08
N ILE A 27 19.68 -16.47 -13.97
CA ILE A 27 20.51 -16.40 -12.76
C ILE A 27 21.74 -17.31 -12.87
N VAL A 28 21.61 -18.53 -13.38
CA VAL A 28 22.68 -19.52 -13.39
C VAL A 28 23.94 -19.04 -14.13
N PRO A 29 23.84 -18.47 -15.35
CA PRO A 29 25.02 -17.94 -16.04
C PRO A 29 25.75 -16.84 -15.27
N LEU A 30 25.01 -15.99 -14.52
CA LEU A 30 25.59 -14.95 -13.68
C LEU A 30 26.34 -15.52 -12.47
N LEU A 31 25.85 -16.60 -11.87
CA LEU A 31 26.54 -17.27 -10.77
C LEU A 31 27.86 -17.88 -11.24
N PHE A 32 27.90 -18.45 -12.45
CA PHE A 32 29.12 -19.02 -13.06
C PHE A 32 30.09 -17.97 -13.60
N ALA A 33 29.66 -16.70 -13.74
CA ALA A 33 30.55 -15.62 -14.17
C ALA A 33 31.64 -15.25 -13.14
N ALA A 34 31.62 -15.86 -11.95
CA ALA A 34 32.66 -15.84 -10.91
C ALA A 34 33.19 -14.43 -10.59
N SER A 35 32.32 -13.42 -10.56
CA SER A 35 32.67 -12.04 -10.19
C SER A 35 31.70 -11.47 -9.15
N VAL A 36 32.18 -10.61 -8.27
CA VAL A 36 31.37 -9.94 -7.25
C VAL A 36 30.18 -9.19 -7.88
N THR A 37 30.42 -8.49 -9.00
CA THR A 37 29.37 -7.78 -9.74
C THR A 37 28.28 -8.74 -10.22
N ALA A 38 28.68 -9.88 -10.81
CA ALA A 38 27.72 -10.87 -11.30
C ALA A 38 26.92 -11.50 -10.15
N TRP A 39 27.54 -11.79 -9.02
CA TRP A 39 26.84 -12.34 -7.85
C TRP A 39 25.86 -11.35 -7.22
N LEU A 40 26.22 -10.07 -7.14
CA LEU A 40 25.31 -9.02 -6.67
C LEU A 40 24.11 -8.85 -7.60
N LEU A 41 24.31 -8.88 -8.92
CA LEU A 41 23.24 -8.86 -9.90
C LEU A 41 22.37 -10.13 -9.80
N ALA A 42 22.96 -11.30 -9.68
CA ALA A 42 22.23 -12.55 -9.49
C ALA A 42 21.38 -12.51 -8.20
N CYS A 43 21.92 -11.98 -7.11
CA CYS A 43 21.19 -11.79 -5.86
C CYS A 43 20.00 -10.84 -6.01
N ALA A 44 20.20 -9.68 -6.62
CA ALA A 44 19.12 -8.72 -6.90
C ALA A 44 18.01 -9.35 -7.74
N LEU A 45 18.39 -10.04 -8.82
CA LEU A 45 17.45 -10.73 -9.70
C LEU A 45 16.72 -11.87 -8.98
N ALA A 46 17.41 -12.67 -8.17
CA ALA A 46 16.78 -13.73 -7.38
C ALA A 46 15.73 -13.18 -6.43
N ILE A 47 16.00 -12.07 -5.73
CA ILE A 47 15.07 -11.40 -4.85
C ILE A 47 13.83 -10.90 -5.63
N LEU A 48 14.02 -10.20 -6.75
CA LEU A 48 12.94 -9.69 -7.58
C LEU A 48 12.09 -10.82 -8.20
N LEU A 49 12.74 -11.89 -8.65
CA LEU A 49 12.06 -13.05 -9.24
C LEU A 49 11.31 -13.87 -8.19
N ALA A 50 11.84 -14.01 -6.97
CA ALA A 50 11.12 -14.64 -5.86
C ALA A 50 9.80 -13.91 -5.56
N GLY A 51 9.83 -12.58 -5.45
CA GLY A 51 8.60 -11.78 -5.28
C GLY A 51 7.66 -11.86 -6.49
N SER A 52 8.21 -11.91 -7.69
CA SER A 52 7.42 -12.14 -8.90
C SER A 52 6.73 -13.51 -8.87
N LEU A 53 7.40 -14.56 -8.44
CA LEU A 53 6.81 -15.90 -8.29
C LEU A 53 5.72 -15.95 -7.23
N VAL A 54 5.91 -15.26 -6.10
CA VAL A 54 4.86 -15.09 -5.07
C VAL A 54 3.63 -14.42 -5.68
N ARG A 55 3.81 -13.34 -6.44
CA ARG A 55 2.72 -12.66 -7.14
C ARG A 55 1.99 -13.59 -8.12
N TRP A 56 2.72 -14.42 -8.87
CA TRP A 56 2.14 -15.43 -9.76
C TRP A 56 1.39 -16.52 -8.98
N GLY A 57 1.91 -16.92 -7.83
CA GLY A 57 1.19 -17.79 -6.90
C GLY A 57 -0.16 -17.18 -6.46
N PHE A 58 -0.18 -15.87 -6.16
CA PHE A 58 -1.43 -15.18 -5.85
C PHE A 58 -2.43 -15.17 -7.02
N LEU A 59 -1.96 -15.01 -8.27
CA LEU A 59 -2.83 -15.10 -9.45
C LEU A 59 -3.56 -16.45 -9.55
N LEU A 60 -2.90 -17.54 -9.17
CA LEU A 60 -3.51 -18.88 -9.14
C LEU A 60 -4.53 -19.05 -8.01
N LEU A 61 -4.40 -18.24 -6.96
CA LEU A 61 -5.22 -18.29 -5.76
C LEU A 61 -6.34 -17.25 -5.73
N ILE A 62 -6.44 -16.39 -6.75
CA ILE A 62 -7.52 -15.40 -6.84
C ILE A 62 -8.87 -16.08 -6.66
N ASP A 63 -9.64 -15.56 -5.72
CA ASP A 63 -11.02 -15.93 -5.48
C ASP A 63 -11.93 -14.71 -5.63
N GLU A 64 -13.13 -14.92 -6.13
CA GLU A 64 -14.11 -13.85 -6.30
C GLU A 64 -15.17 -13.98 -5.21
N SER A 65 -15.35 -12.88 -4.46
CA SER A 65 -16.47 -12.78 -3.53
C SER A 65 -17.77 -12.78 -4.33
N HIS A 66 -18.72 -13.63 -3.93
CA HIS A 66 -20.07 -13.57 -4.46
C HIS A 66 -20.85 -12.47 -3.75
N PHE A 67 -21.72 -11.80 -4.49
CA PHE A 67 -22.70 -10.91 -3.88
C PHE A 67 -23.63 -11.73 -2.97
N ILE A 68 -23.78 -11.26 -1.74
CA ILE A 68 -24.73 -11.78 -0.76
C ILE A 68 -25.59 -10.59 -0.34
N ALA A 69 -26.89 -10.73 -0.47
CA ALA A 69 -27.82 -9.68 -0.06
C ALA A 69 -27.63 -9.34 1.43
N SER A 70 -27.67 -8.06 1.76
CA SER A 70 -27.51 -7.59 3.13
C SER A 70 -28.65 -8.11 4.02
N THR A 71 -28.31 -8.58 5.23
CA THR A 71 -29.30 -8.95 6.23
C THR A 71 -30.01 -7.71 6.76
N PRO A 72 -31.34 -7.62 6.69
CA PRO A 72 -32.07 -6.50 7.26
C PRO A 72 -31.98 -6.48 8.79
N GLY A 73 -32.14 -5.30 9.39
CA GLY A 73 -32.26 -5.14 10.85
C GLY A 73 -30.94 -5.05 11.62
N LEU A 74 -29.78 -5.01 10.97
CA LEU A 74 -28.51 -4.71 11.63
C LEU A 74 -28.46 -3.21 12.02
N ARG A 75 -28.06 -2.93 13.25
CA ARG A 75 -27.77 -1.57 13.73
C ARG A 75 -26.36 -1.20 13.28
N VAL A 76 -26.25 -0.30 12.30
CA VAL A 76 -25.00 0.06 11.65
C VAL A 76 -24.59 1.49 12.05
N ALA A 77 -23.37 1.68 12.53
CA ALA A 77 -22.73 2.98 12.64
C ALA A 77 -21.74 3.17 11.50
N VAL A 78 -21.87 4.26 10.77
CA VAL A 78 -20.89 4.71 9.77
C VAL A 78 -20.09 5.86 10.39
N VAL A 79 -18.79 5.67 10.56
CA VAL A 79 -17.97 6.52 11.42
C VAL A 79 -16.77 7.06 10.66
N THR A 80 -16.53 8.36 10.77
CA THR A 80 -15.30 9.01 10.33
C THR A 80 -14.67 9.82 11.45
N SER A 81 -13.37 10.13 11.35
CA SER A 81 -12.66 10.98 12.30
C SER A 81 -12.27 12.30 11.65
N PHE A 82 -12.03 13.33 12.47
CA PHE A 82 -11.57 14.63 12.02
C PHE A 82 -10.55 15.21 12.99
N VAL A 83 -9.48 15.76 12.43
CA VAL A 83 -8.45 16.48 13.19
C VAL A 83 -8.35 17.91 12.66
N PRO A 84 -8.90 18.91 13.36
CA PRO A 84 -8.84 20.30 12.95
C PRO A 84 -7.40 20.76 12.69
N GLY A 85 -7.21 21.54 11.61
CA GLY A 85 -5.90 22.04 11.20
C GLY A 85 -5.03 21.06 10.41
N ALA A 86 -5.27 19.74 10.50
CA ALA A 86 -4.61 18.72 9.66
C ALA A 86 -5.47 18.31 8.46
N GLU A 87 -6.77 18.45 8.58
CA GLU A 87 -7.79 18.08 7.59
C GLU A 87 -8.66 19.27 7.26
N SER A 88 -9.18 19.36 6.03
CA SER A 88 -10.02 20.49 5.61
C SER A 88 -11.51 20.20 5.77
N LEU A 89 -12.27 21.20 6.17
CA LEU A 89 -13.73 21.10 6.27
C LEU A 89 -14.43 20.76 4.93
N PRO A 90 -14.05 21.34 3.77
CA PRO A 90 -14.66 20.95 2.50
C PRO A 90 -14.46 19.48 2.13
N MET A 91 -13.28 18.91 2.45
CA MET A 91 -13.00 17.49 2.27
C MET A 91 -13.89 16.63 3.18
N LEU A 92 -13.99 17.02 4.46
CA LEU A 92 -14.85 16.35 5.44
C LEU A 92 -16.33 16.41 5.02
N GLU A 93 -16.82 17.58 4.60
CA GLU A 93 -18.20 17.77 4.14
C GLU A 93 -18.55 16.80 3.00
N ARG A 94 -17.66 16.66 2.01
CA ARG A 94 -17.85 15.72 0.92
C ARG A 94 -17.97 14.27 1.40
N THR A 95 -17.10 13.86 2.33
CA THR A 95 -17.14 12.52 2.91
C THR A 95 -18.43 12.28 3.69
N LEU A 96 -18.82 13.21 4.57
CA LEU A 96 -20.05 13.10 5.34
C LEU A 96 -21.30 13.08 4.43
N ALA A 97 -21.34 13.92 3.39
CA ALA A 97 -22.41 13.89 2.41
C ALA A 97 -22.51 12.54 1.66
N GLY A 98 -21.37 11.92 1.34
CA GLY A 98 -21.32 10.56 0.77
C GLY A 98 -21.83 9.52 1.75
N MET A 99 -21.44 9.60 3.03
CA MET A 99 -21.90 8.69 4.08
C MET A 99 -23.43 8.76 4.27
N GLN A 100 -24.02 9.95 4.22
CA GLN A 100 -25.46 10.13 4.34
C GLN A 100 -26.27 9.56 3.16
N LYS A 101 -25.65 9.36 1.99
CA LYS A 101 -26.29 8.78 0.80
C LYS A 101 -26.29 7.25 0.76
N LEU A 102 -25.78 6.57 1.78
CA LEU A 102 -25.73 5.10 1.80
C LEU A 102 -27.12 4.47 1.86
N CYS A 103 -27.37 3.47 1.02
CA CYS A 103 -28.69 2.87 0.81
C CYS A 103 -29.19 1.95 1.95
N TYR A 104 -28.37 1.67 2.98
CA TYR A 104 -28.78 0.85 4.13
C TYR A 104 -29.04 1.75 5.34
N PRO A 105 -30.08 1.49 6.18
CA PRO A 105 -30.34 2.27 7.40
C PRO A 105 -29.13 2.27 8.33
N HIS A 106 -28.67 3.46 8.75
CA HIS A 106 -27.48 3.62 9.58
C HIS A 106 -27.50 4.95 10.33
N ASP A 107 -26.68 5.05 11.36
CA ASP A 107 -26.33 6.32 12.00
C ASP A 107 -24.94 6.76 11.53
N THR A 108 -24.80 8.01 11.11
CA THR A 108 -23.51 8.60 10.73
C THR A 108 -22.90 9.37 11.90
N TRP A 109 -21.63 9.11 12.19
CA TRP A 109 -20.89 9.73 13.28
C TRP A 109 -19.62 10.42 12.80
N LEU A 110 -19.37 11.61 13.33
CA LEU A 110 -18.10 12.30 13.26
C LEU A 110 -17.41 12.22 14.63
N LEU A 111 -16.17 11.69 14.65
CA LEU A 111 -15.30 11.69 15.82
C LEU A 111 -14.32 12.86 15.71
N ASP A 112 -14.64 13.96 16.36
CA ASP A 112 -13.86 15.20 16.28
C ASP A 112 -12.83 15.28 17.42
N GLU A 113 -11.56 15.20 17.08
CA GLU A 113 -10.45 15.27 18.06
C GLU A 113 -10.29 16.67 18.64
N GLY A 114 -10.72 17.70 17.92
CA GLY A 114 -10.56 19.09 18.30
C GLY A 114 -11.76 19.73 19.00
N ASP A 115 -12.92 19.11 18.93
CA ASP A 115 -14.20 19.72 19.35
C ASP A 115 -14.41 21.08 18.68
N ASP A 116 -14.35 21.07 17.32
CA ASP A 116 -14.31 22.27 16.48
C ASP A 116 -15.71 22.76 16.16
N ASP A 117 -15.99 24.04 16.45
CA ASP A 117 -17.31 24.64 16.27
C ASP A 117 -17.83 24.52 14.83
N ALA A 118 -16.94 24.69 13.83
CA ALA A 118 -17.33 24.59 12.43
C ALA A 118 -17.64 23.14 12.02
N ALA A 119 -16.98 22.15 12.63
CA ALA A 119 -17.30 20.73 12.44
C ALA A 119 -18.62 20.36 13.11
N ILE A 120 -18.92 20.92 14.28
CA ILE A 120 -20.21 20.77 14.98
C ILE A 120 -21.37 21.36 14.13
N GLU A 121 -21.18 22.55 13.60
CA GLU A 121 -22.16 23.20 12.70
C GLU A 121 -22.39 22.38 11.43
N LEU A 122 -21.32 21.85 10.84
CA LEU A 122 -21.37 20.97 9.66
C LEU A 122 -22.19 19.70 9.97
N CYS A 123 -21.94 19.07 11.11
CA CYS A 123 -22.69 17.90 11.57
C CYS A 123 -24.18 18.19 11.72
N ALA A 124 -24.53 19.31 12.38
CA ALA A 124 -25.90 19.71 12.55
C ALA A 124 -26.63 19.96 11.22
N ARG A 125 -25.96 20.60 10.25
CA ARG A 125 -26.50 20.87 8.92
C ARG A 125 -26.74 19.58 8.11
N LEU A 126 -25.85 18.56 8.25
CA LEU A 126 -25.95 17.33 7.49
C LEU A 126 -26.73 16.23 8.24
N GLY A 127 -27.20 16.44 9.47
CA GLY A 127 -27.86 15.42 10.27
C GLY A 127 -26.91 14.30 10.74
N VAL A 128 -25.63 14.64 10.93
CA VAL A 128 -24.56 13.73 11.41
C VAL A 128 -24.42 13.86 12.92
N ARG A 129 -24.25 12.75 13.61
CA ARG A 129 -23.99 12.74 15.06
C ARG A 129 -22.55 13.13 15.34
N HIS A 130 -22.32 14.02 16.28
CA HIS A 130 -21.00 14.49 16.70
C HIS A 130 -20.57 13.81 18.00
N PHE A 131 -19.30 13.43 18.09
CA PHE A 131 -18.66 12.93 19.30
C PHE A 131 -17.28 13.56 19.44
N SER A 132 -16.98 14.05 20.63
CA SER A 132 -15.64 14.48 20.99
C SER A 132 -15.21 13.88 22.33
N ARG A 133 -13.97 13.46 22.43
CA ARG A 133 -13.32 12.99 23.66
C ARG A 133 -12.46 14.07 24.33
N LYS A 134 -12.38 15.28 23.75
CA LYS A 134 -11.46 16.34 24.20
C LYS A 134 -11.61 16.69 25.67
N ALA A 135 -12.82 16.76 26.18
CA ALA A 135 -13.11 17.09 27.60
C ALA A 135 -13.09 15.86 28.53
N LYS A 136 -12.79 14.66 28.05
CA LYS A 136 -12.89 13.41 28.81
C LYS A 136 -11.50 12.90 29.16
N ALA A 137 -11.03 13.19 30.38
CA ALA A 137 -9.65 12.88 30.82
C ALA A 137 -9.31 11.38 30.73
N GLU A 138 -10.28 10.49 30.98
CA GLU A 138 -10.13 9.03 30.88
C GLU A 138 -9.79 8.56 29.47
N TYR A 139 -10.12 9.33 28.44
CA TYR A 139 -9.82 9.02 27.03
C TYR A 139 -8.67 9.87 26.46
N GLN A 140 -7.86 10.51 27.30
CA GLN A 140 -6.73 11.37 26.91
C GLN A 140 -5.40 10.84 27.49
N THR A 141 -5.11 9.55 27.24
CA THR A 141 -3.88 8.93 27.74
C THR A 141 -2.67 9.27 26.87
N GLU A 142 -1.47 9.25 27.46
CA GLU A 142 -0.21 9.46 26.71
C GLU A 142 0.14 8.28 25.81
N GLN A 143 -0.28 7.07 26.17
CA GLN A 143 0.00 5.82 25.45
C GLN A 143 -1.18 4.85 25.57
N GLY A 144 -1.18 3.81 24.71
CA GLY A 144 -2.13 2.72 24.79
C GLY A 144 -3.44 3.00 24.06
N GLN A 145 -4.52 2.37 24.53
CA GLN A 145 -5.79 2.26 23.81
C GLN A 145 -6.46 3.61 23.53
N TYR A 146 -6.31 4.57 24.41
CA TYR A 146 -6.92 5.91 24.30
C TYR A 146 -5.90 7.01 24.05
N GLN A 147 -4.78 6.67 23.43
CA GLN A 147 -3.70 7.62 23.19
C GLN A 147 -4.21 8.86 22.45
N ARG A 148 -3.92 10.04 23.01
CA ARG A 148 -4.29 11.33 22.45
C ARG A 148 -3.66 11.58 21.08
N GLY A 149 -4.36 12.30 20.20
CA GLY A 149 -3.86 12.63 18.87
C GLY A 149 -3.74 11.44 17.92
N THR A 150 -4.41 10.31 18.22
CA THR A 150 -4.36 9.12 17.38
C THR A 150 -5.76 8.69 16.93
N LYS A 151 -5.82 8.14 15.71
CA LYS A 151 -7.07 7.58 15.15
C LYS A 151 -7.64 6.49 16.05
N HIS A 152 -6.82 5.50 16.41
CA HIS A 152 -7.27 4.39 17.26
C HIS A 152 -7.78 4.87 18.62
N GLY A 153 -7.12 5.88 19.22
CA GLY A 153 -7.57 6.43 20.51
C GLY A 153 -8.92 7.10 20.42
N ASN A 154 -9.19 7.84 19.35
CA ASN A 154 -10.47 8.49 19.13
C ASN A 154 -11.59 7.46 18.87
N TYR A 155 -11.36 6.50 17.98
CA TYR A 155 -12.32 5.41 17.74
C TYR A 155 -12.58 4.59 18.99
N ASN A 156 -11.56 4.23 19.77
CA ASN A 156 -11.70 3.39 20.96
C ASN A 156 -12.50 4.10 22.07
N ALA A 157 -12.36 5.40 22.21
CA ALA A 157 -13.18 6.20 23.13
C ALA A 157 -14.67 6.11 22.74
N TRP A 158 -14.98 6.36 21.47
CA TRP A 158 -16.35 6.25 20.96
C TRP A 158 -16.89 4.82 21.06
N LEU A 159 -16.08 3.81 20.71
CA LEU A 159 -16.46 2.40 20.81
C LEU A 159 -16.83 2.01 22.24
N SER A 160 -16.04 2.44 23.23
CA SER A 160 -16.26 2.13 24.64
C SER A 160 -17.49 2.80 25.22
N GLU A 161 -17.74 4.05 24.82
CA GLU A 161 -18.85 4.85 25.37
C GLU A 161 -20.19 4.56 24.66
N ILE A 162 -20.15 4.39 23.34
CA ILE A 162 -21.35 4.35 22.49
C ILE A 162 -21.39 3.07 21.64
N GLY A 163 -20.28 2.76 20.94
CA GLY A 163 -20.27 1.83 19.84
C GLY A 163 -20.68 0.41 20.24
N PHE A 164 -20.03 -0.15 21.24
CA PHE A 164 -20.24 -1.56 21.65
C PHE A 164 -21.63 -1.83 22.21
N ALA A 165 -22.26 -0.84 22.83
CA ALA A 165 -23.60 -1.00 23.42
C ALA A 165 -24.74 -0.88 22.40
N ASN A 166 -24.55 -0.03 21.37
CA ASN A 166 -25.66 0.40 20.53
C ASN A 166 -25.66 -0.21 19.13
N TYR A 167 -24.53 -0.72 18.62
CA TYR A 167 -24.41 -1.14 17.22
C TYR A 167 -23.94 -2.58 17.07
N ASP A 168 -24.34 -3.20 15.97
CA ASP A 168 -23.93 -4.55 15.59
C ASP A 168 -22.74 -4.50 14.62
N VAL A 169 -22.61 -3.39 13.89
CA VAL A 169 -21.63 -3.19 12.82
C VAL A 169 -21.04 -1.77 12.89
N LEU A 170 -19.73 -1.69 12.77
CA LEU A 170 -18.98 -0.47 12.50
C LEU A 170 -18.58 -0.44 11.02
N ALA A 171 -18.94 0.59 10.29
CA ALA A 171 -18.38 0.96 9.00
C ALA A 171 -17.45 2.16 9.20
N ALA A 172 -16.13 1.92 9.21
CA ALA A 172 -15.12 2.97 9.37
C ALA A 172 -14.75 3.52 8.01
N ILE A 173 -14.75 4.85 7.87
CA ILE A 173 -14.40 5.57 6.63
C ILE A 173 -13.40 6.68 6.99
N ASP A 174 -12.28 6.79 6.29
CA ASP A 174 -11.35 7.90 6.49
C ASP A 174 -11.95 9.23 6.00
N PRO A 175 -11.60 10.37 6.60
CA PRO A 175 -12.20 11.67 6.29
C PRO A 175 -11.95 12.17 4.85
N ASP A 176 -11.05 11.52 4.12
CA ASP A 176 -10.76 11.80 2.71
C ASP A 176 -11.31 10.73 1.74
N HIS A 177 -12.15 9.82 2.23
CA HIS A 177 -12.77 8.77 1.44
C HIS A 177 -14.29 9.00 1.29
N VAL A 178 -14.75 8.97 0.06
CA VAL A 178 -16.19 9.11 -0.26
C VAL A 178 -16.72 7.72 -0.61
N PRO A 179 -17.63 7.15 0.19
CA PRO A 179 -18.26 5.87 -0.13
C PRO A 179 -19.33 6.05 -1.20
N GLY A 180 -19.47 5.04 -2.07
CA GLY A 180 -20.62 4.92 -2.97
C GLY A 180 -21.88 4.51 -2.22
N SER A 181 -23.05 4.88 -2.74
CA SER A 181 -24.34 4.61 -2.09
C SER A 181 -24.58 3.13 -1.77
N ASN A 182 -23.98 2.24 -2.54
CA ASN A 182 -24.07 0.77 -2.40
C ASN A 182 -23.03 0.17 -1.44
N PHE A 183 -22.16 0.95 -0.79
CA PHE A 183 -21.10 0.44 0.07
C PHE A 183 -21.59 -0.54 1.13
N LEU A 184 -22.63 -0.19 1.87
CA LEU A 184 -23.19 -1.06 2.92
C LEU A 184 -23.92 -2.28 2.32
N THR A 185 -24.71 -2.09 1.29
CA THR A 185 -25.49 -3.19 0.67
C THR A 185 -24.60 -4.26 0.04
N GLU A 186 -23.42 -3.89 -0.46
CA GLU A 186 -22.44 -4.83 -1.04
C GLU A 186 -21.58 -5.53 0.04
N THR A 187 -21.42 -4.93 1.21
CA THR A 187 -20.50 -5.44 2.24
C THR A 187 -21.22 -6.21 3.34
N LEU A 188 -22.38 -5.73 3.81
CA LEU A 188 -23.07 -6.29 4.99
C LEU A 188 -23.50 -7.75 4.80
N GLY A 189 -23.85 -8.17 3.58
CA GLY A 189 -24.23 -9.55 3.29
C GLY A 189 -23.14 -10.56 3.61
N GLN A 190 -21.87 -10.17 3.53
CA GLN A 190 -20.74 -11.04 3.90
C GLN A 190 -20.73 -11.38 5.40
N LEU A 191 -21.33 -10.54 6.24
CA LEU A 191 -21.45 -10.77 7.68
C LEU A 191 -22.53 -11.81 8.03
N SER A 192 -23.27 -12.37 7.09
CA SER A 192 -24.17 -13.49 7.32
C SER A 192 -23.43 -14.76 7.82
N ASP A 193 -22.16 -14.95 7.42
CA ASP A 193 -21.29 -15.93 8.06
C ASP A 193 -20.82 -15.38 9.42
N PRO A 194 -21.20 -16.03 10.54
CA PRO A 194 -20.85 -15.57 11.89
C PRO A 194 -19.35 -15.58 12.18
N ARG A 195 -18.54 -16.27 11.38
CA ARG A 195 -17.08 -16.30 11.49
C ARG A 195 -16.40 -15.09 10.88
N ILE A 196 -17.11 -14.30 10.05
CA ILE A 196 -16.55 -13.10 9.41
C ILE A 196 -16.57 -11.94 10.41
N ALA A 197 -15.38 -11.45 10.74
CA ALA A 197 -15.17 -10.30 11.62
C ALA A 197 -15.19 -8.97 10.86
N TYR A 198 -14.71 -8.96 9.62
CA TYR A 198 -14.58 -7.73 8.82
C TYR A 198 -14.73 -7.99 7.33
N VAL A 199 -15.10 -6.94 6.62
CA VAL A 199 -15.23 -6.93 5.17
C VAL A 199 -14.45 -5.76 4.61
N GLN A 200 -13.62 -6.03 3.60
CA GLN A 200 -12.77 -5.05 2.96
C GLN A 200 -13.06 -4.99 1.47
N SER A 201 -12.85 -3.81 0.85
CA SER A 201 -12.93 -3.59 -0.60
C SER A 201 -11.70 -2.84 -1.12
N PRO A 202 -11.45 -2.81 -2.45
CA PRO A 202 -10.34 -2.07 -3.03
C PRO A 202 -10.40 -0.58 -2.71
N GLN A 203 -9.24 0.02 -2.44
CA GLN A 203 -9.08 1.46 -2.40
C GLN A 203 -8.75 1.98 -3.80
N GLU A 204 -9.49 2.94 -4.27
CA GLU A 204 -9.24 3.72 -5.47
C GLU A 204 -9.18 5.22 -5.12
N TYR A 205 -8.70 6.04 -6.07
CA TYR A 205 -8.52 7.46 -5.84
C TYR A 205 -9.31 8.28 -6.87
N TYR A 206 -10.05 9.30 -6.40
CA TYR A 206 -10.81 10.17 -7.30
C TYR A 206 -9.96 11.29 -7.90
N ASN A 207 -8.82 11.63 -7.30
CA ASN A 207 -7.92 12.68 -7.77
C ASN A 207 -6.77 12.17 -8.67
N GLN A 208 -6.92 11.01 -9.32
CA GLN A 208 -5.89 10.47 -10.22
C GLN A 208 -5.45 11.44 -11.32
N PRO A 209 -6.34 12.26 -11.93
CA PRO A 209 -5.94 13.22 -12.95
C PRO A 209 -5.09 14.38 -12.44
N ALA A 210 -5.06 14.64 -11.13
CA ALA A 210 -4.42 15.80 -10.54
C ALA A 210 -2.90 15.85 -10.76
N SER A 211 -2.21 14.70 -10.77
CA SER A 211 -0.77 14.66 -10.99
C SER A 211 -0.28 13.29 -11.48
N LEU A 212 0.95 13.26 -12.01
CA LEU A 212 1.66 12.01 -12.32
C LEU A 212 1.76 11.11 -11.08
N ILE A 213 1.97 11.70 -9.91
CA ILE A 213 2.14 10.98 -8.63
C ILE A 213 0.81 10.38 -8.20
N ALA A 214 -0.29 11.14 -8.21
CA ALA A 214 -1.61 10.63 -7.86
C ALA A 214 -2.02 9.45 -8.75
N ARG A 215 -1.78 9.57 -10.06
CA ARG A 215 -2.04 8.48 -11.01
C ARG A 215 -1.11 7.28 -10.78
N GLY A 216 0.17 7.54 -10.47
CA GLY A 216 1.14 6.50 -10.13
C GLY A 216 0.77 5.75 -8.87
N CYS A 217 0.24 6.42 -7.83
CA CYS A 217 -0.25 5.79 -6.59
C CYS A 217 -1.41 4.83 -6.88
N SER A 218 -2.36 5.22 -7.75
CA SER A 218 -3.43 4.33 -8.17
C SER A 218 -2.90 3.10 -8.91
N GLU A 219 -1.98 3.31 -9.87
CA GLU A 219 -1.35 2.20 -10.60
C GLU A 219 -0.58 1.26 -9.66
N GLU A 220 0.16 1.80 -8.69
CA GLU A 220 0.99 1.04 -7.75
C GLU A 220 0.16 0.16 -6.81
N SER A 221 -1.00 0.65 -6.38
CA SER A 221 -1.88 -0.04 -5.44
C SER A 221 -2.63 -1.24 -6.06
N ARG A 222 -2.72 -1.30 -7.40
CA ARG A 222 -3.53 -2.31 -8.10
C ARG A 222 -3.09 -3.74 -7.85
N ASP A 223 -1.79 -4.04 -7.79
CA ASP A 223 -1.30 -5.37 -7.46
C ASP A 223 -1.79 -5.84 -6.09
N PHE A 224 -1.79 -4.94 -5.11
CA PHE A 224 -2.23 -5.27 -3.76
C PHE A 224 -3.74 -5.52 -3.72
N TYR A 225 -4.55 -4.60 -4.25
CA TYR A 225 -6.01 -4.71 -4.13
C TYR A 225 -6.61 -5.76 -5.06
N TRP A 226 -6.12 -5.88 -6.30
CA TRP A 226 -6.75 -6.74 -7.30
C TRP A 226 -6.15 -8.14 -7.41
N ILE A 227 -4.95 -8.36 -6.88
CA ILE A 227 -4.29 -9.67 -6.88
C ILE A 227 -4.12 -10.19 -5.46
N SER A 228 -3.34 -9.50 -4.62
CA SER A 228 -2.96 -10.02 -3.30
C SER A 228 -4.14 -10.16 -2.36
N GLN A 229 -4.98 -9.13 -2.23
CA GLN A 229 -6.16 -9.16 -1.35
C GLN A 229 -7.17 -10.25 -1.75
N ARG A 230 -7.38 -10.46 -3.05
CA ARG A 230 -8.24 -11.53 -3.55
C ARG A 230 -7.66 -12.92 -3.28
N ALA A 231 -6.35 -13.08 -3.37
CA ALA A 231 -5.69 -14.31 -2.97
C ALA A 231 -5.79 -14.55 -1.45
N PHE A 232 -5.60 -13.51 -0.63
CA PHE A 232 -5.75 -13.59 0.82
C PHE A 232 -7.19 -13.89 1.24
N HIS A 233 -8.19 -13.38 0.52
CA HIS A 233 -9.60 -13.70 0.73
C HIS A 233 -9.88 -15.21 0.66
N ARG A 234 -9.27 -15.93 -0.28
CA ARG A 234 -9.37 -17.40 -0.38
C ARG A 234 -8.99 -18.10 0.91
N PHE A 235 -8.06 -17.53 1.67
CA PHE A 235 -7.65 -18.05 2.98
C PHE A 235 -8.47 -17.48 4.15
N GLY A 236 -9.42 -16.58 3.87
CA GLY A 236 -10.21 -15.87 4.88
C GLY A 236 -9.40 -14.85 5.65
N SER A 237 -8.33 -14.32 5.06
CA SER A 237 -7.37 -13.42 5.72
C SER A 237 -6.98 -12.21 4.85
N PRO A 238 -7.93 -11.53 4.14
CA PRO A 238 -7.58 -10.27 3.50
C PRO A 238 -7.08 -9.27 4.55
N SER A 239 -6.22 -8.34 4.18
CA SER A 239 -5.76 -7.31 5.12
C SER A 239 -6.87 -6.30 5.37
N VAL A 240 -7.08 -5.92 6.62
CA VAL A 240 -7.79 -4.69 6.96
C VAL A 240 -6.98 -3.54 6.37
N ILE A 241 -7.67 -2.57 5.80
CA ILE A 241 -7.09 -1.34 5.26
C ILE A 241 -7.69 -0.19 6.06
N GLY A 242 -6.87 0.64 6.64
CA GLY A 242 -7.33 1.71 7.53
C GLY A 242 -8.24 2.75 6.89
N ALA A 243 -8.33 2.78 5.54
CA ALA A 243 -9.02 3.82 4.80
C ALA A 243 -10.56 3.69 4.80
N HIS A 244 -11.06 2.48 4.63
CA HIS A 244 -12.49 2.14 4.72
C HIS A 244 -12.66 0.65 4.95
N GLY A 245 -13.69 0.26 5.68
CA GLY A 245 -13.98 -1.15 5.96
C GLY A 245 -15.17 -1.32 6.89
N VAL A 246 -15.70 -2.52 6.92
CA VAL A 246 -16.84 -2.89 7.78
C VAL A 246 -16.38 -3.92 8.80
N HIS A 247 -16.70 -3.72 10.06
CA HIS A 247 -16.34 -4.60 11.17
C HIS A 247 -17.56 -5.07 11.95
N ARG A 248 -17.62 -6.35 12.26
CA ARG A 248 -18.58 -6.89 13.22
C ARG A 248 -18.22 -6.39 14.62
N MET A 249 -19.13 -5.69 15.27
CA MET A 249 -18.89 -5.04 16.56
C MET A 249 -18.46 -6.04 17.64
N LYS A 250 -19.10 -7.22 17.72
CA LYS A 250 -18.71 -8.29 18.66
C LYS A 250 -17.28 -8.78 18.46
N ALA A 251 -16.83 -8.88 17.23
CA ALA A 251 -15.45 -9.29 16.94
C ALA A 251 -14.46 -8.19 17.31
N LEU A 252 -14.78 -6.94 16.98
CA LEU A 252 -13.94 -5.78 17.33
C LEU A 252 -13.85 -5.60 18.86
N GLN A 253 -14.95 -5.78 19.59
CA GLN A 253 -14.96 -5.77 21.05
C GLN A 253 -14.08 -6.86 21.65
N ALA A 254 -14.12 -8.07 21.09
CA ALA A 254 -13.23 -9.16 21.53
C ALA A 254 -11.74 -8.87 21.30
N MET A 255 -11.40 -7.96 20.35
CA MET A 255 -10.02 -7.49 20.15
C MET A 255 -9.64 -6.31 21.05
N GLY A 256 -10.57 -5.79 21.83
CA GLY A 256 -10.39 -4.60 22.65
C GLY A 256 -10.46 -3.30 21.85
N GLY A 257 -11.10 -3.29 20.67
CA GLY A 257 -11.16 -2.15 19.77
C GLY A 257 -10.06 -2.15 18.70
N LEU A 258 -9.75 -0.97 18.16
CA LEU A 258 -8.64 -0.78 17.23
C LEU A 258 -7.30 -0.93 17.96
N ALA A 259 -6.33 -1.50 17.26
CA ALA A 259 -5.02 -1.77 17.87
C ALA A 259 -4.25 -0.45 18.13
N PRO A 260 -3.64 -0.28 19.33
CA PRO A 260 -2.86 0.91 19.64
C PRO A 260 -1.48 0.87 18.97
N HIS A 261 -1.45 1.08 17.66
CA HIS A 261 -0.23 1.06 16.85
C HIS A 261 -0.39 1.93 15.61
N ILE A 262 0.72 2.38 15.02
CA ILE A 262 0.70 3.16 13.76
C ILE A 262 0.16 2.33 12.59
N ALA A 263 0.40 1.01 12.60
CA ALA A 263 -0.21 0.04 11.69
C ALA A 263 -1.39 -0.67 12.38
N ASP A 264 -2.34 0.10 12.88
CA ASP A 264 -3.52 -0.40 13.58
C ASP A 264 -4.31 -1.43 12.75
N ASP A 265 -4.41 -1.20 11.44
CA ASP A 265 -5.08 -2.04 10.44
C ASP A 265 -4.38 -3.40 10.27
N LEU A 266 -3.06 -3.41 10.04
CA LEU A 266 -2.32 -4.66 9.90
C LEU A 266 -2.33 -5.45 11.22
N LEU A 267 -2.10 -4.77 12.34
CA LEU A 267 -2.09 -5.42 13.64
C LEU A 267 -3.47 -5.97 14.01
N LEU A 268 -4.54 -5.25 13.68
CA LEU A 268 -5.92 -5.72 13.86
C LEU A 268 -6.19 -6.97 12.98
N THR A 269 -5.69 -6.98 11.73
CA THR A 269 -5.77 -8.17 10.87
C THR A 269 -5.14 -9.39 11.53
N LEU A 270 -3.95 -9.24 12.09
CA LEU A 270 -3.21 -10.33 12.75
C LEU A 270 -3.94 -10.80 14.03
N ARG A 271 -4.47 -9.88 14.83
CA ARG A 271 -5.26 -10.19 16.03
C ARG A 271 -6.53 -10.98 15.70
N TYR A 272 -7.26 -10.59 14.66
CA TYR A 272 -8.42 -11.36 14.19
C TYR A 272 -8.04 -12.79 13.81
N GLN A 273 -6.92 -12.97 13.10
CA GLN A 273 -6.44 -14.30 12.70
C GLN A 273 -6.05 -15.16 13.90
N MET A 274 -5.37 -14.60 14.90
CA MET A 274 -5.02 -15.29 16.15
C MET A 274 -6.26 -15.77 16.90
N SER A 275 -7.32 -14.99 16.89
CA SER A 275 -8.57 -15.29 17.57
C SER A 275 -9.52 -16.17 16.74
N GLY A 276 -9.06 -16.71 15.60
CA GLY A 276 -9.83 -17.60 14.73
C GLY A 276 -10.89 -16.91 13.86
N TRP A 277 -10.95 -15.57 13.88
CA TRP A 277 -11.83 -14.81 13.01
C TRP A 277 -11.34 -14.81 11.56
N ARG A 278 -12.26 -14.61 10.64
CA ARG A 278 -12.00 -14.51 9.21
C ARG A 278 -12.40 -13.15 8.69
N GLY A 279 -11.77 -12.72 7.59
CA GLY A 279 -12.17 -11.57 6.81
C GLY A 279 -12.79 -11.97 5.48
N ALA A 280 -13.59 -11.08 4.91
CA ALA A 280 -14.08 -11.17 3.54
C ALA A 280 -13.55 -10.02 2.70
N TYR A 281 -13.43 -10.23 1.38
CA TYR A 281 -13.00 -9.21 0.44
C TYR A 281 -13.98 -9.11 -0.72
N VAL A 282 -14.60 -7.95 -0.87
CA VAL A 282 -15.50 -7.61 -1.98
C VAL A 282 -14.67 -6.90 -3.04
N ALA A 283 -14.40 -7.57 -4.16
CA ALA A 283 -13.55 -7.06 -5.24
C ALA A 283 -14.28 -6.05 -6.14
N ARG A 284 -14.87 -5.01 -5.53
CA ARG A 284 -15.54 -3.88 -6.17
C ARG A 284 -15.06 -2.59 -5.54
N VAL A 285 -14.93 -1.53 -6.35
CA VAL A 285 -14.61 -0.20 -5.83
C VAL A 285 -15.88 0.36 -5.19
N LEU A 286 -15.87 0.45 -3.86
CA LEU A 286 -17.02 0.88 -3.07
C LEU A 286 -16.76 2.21 -2.35
N ALA A 287 -15.52 2.68 -2.33
CA ALA A 287 -15.13 3.99 -1.84
C ALA A 287 -13.91 4.50 -2.60
N ARG A 288 -13.80 5.82 -2.74
CA ARG A 288 -12.67 6.49 -3.39
C ARG A 288 -12.09 7.55 -2.47
N GLY A 289 -10.77 7.61 -2.38
CA GLY A 289 -10.05 8.52 -1.52
C GLY A 289 -9.13 9.48 -2.25
N LEU A 290 -8.33 10.23 -1.49
CA LEU A 290 -7.29 11.13 -2.01
C LEU A 290 -5.93 10.43 -2.06
N ALA A 291 -5.30 10.46 -3.23
CA ALA A 291 -3.89 10.11 -3.39
C ALA A 291 -3.00 11.32 -3.13
N PRO A 292 -1.74 11.12 -2.68
CA PRO A 292 -0.73 12.16 -2.69
C PRO A 292 -0.56 12.76 -4.09
N VAL A 293 -0.45 14.08 -4.17
CA VAL A 293 -0.30 14.81 -5.44
C VAL A 293 1.13 15.26 -5.71
N ASP A 294 2.00 15.20 -4.70
CA ASP A 294 3.39 15.64 -4.75
C ASP A 294 4.35 14.60 -4.14
N TRP A 295 5.64 14.72 -4.50
CA TRP A 295 6.68 13.79 -4.07
C TRP A 295 6.89 13.74 -2.56
N ARG A 296 6.84 14.91 -1.89
CA ARG A 296 7.07 14.99 -0.45
C ARG A 296 6.03 14.20 0.32
N THR A 297 4.76 14.42 -0.02
CA THR A 297 3.63 13.71 0.61
C THR A 297 3.70 12.22 0.31
N TYR A 298 4.01 11.83 -0.93
CA TYR A 298 4.16 10.45 -1.33
C TYR A 298 5.27 9.73 -0.56
N VAL A 299 6.50 10.26 -0.57
CA VAL A 299 7.62 9.57 0.09
C VAL A 299 7.46 9.53 1.61
N LYS A 300 6.86 10.57 2.21
CA LYS A 300 6.52 10.59 3.64
C LYS A 300 5.52 9.48 3.98
N GLN A 301 4.47 9.32 3.17
CA GLN A 301 3.47 8.26 3.32
C GLN A 301 4.11 6.88 3.17
N GLN A 302 4.90 6.65 2.10
CA GLN A 302 5.56 5.37 1.84
C GLN A 302 6.54 4.99 2.95
N ARG A 303 7.32 5.95 3.44
CA ARG A 303 8.24 5.72 4.57
C ARG A 303 7.48 5.35 5.84
N ARG A 304 6.37 6.03 6.14
CA ARG A 304 5.52 5.71 7.29
C ARG A 304 4.98 4.29 7.19
N TRP A 305 4.45 3.90 6.03
CA TRP A 305 3.95 2.54 5.80
C TRP A 305 5.05 1.48 5.94
N ALA A 306 6.22 1.72 5.35
CA ALA A 306 7.35 0.81 5.49
C ALA A 306 7.82 0.68 6.94
N THR A 307 7.94 1.80 7.69
CA THR A 307 8.36 1.79 9.11
C THR A 307 7.39 0.99 9.95
N SER A 308 6.08 1.28 9.86
CA SER A 308 5.06 0.60 10.66
C SER A 308 4.95 -0.89 10.31
N LEU A 309 5.09 -1.23 9.02
CA LEU A 309 5.13 -2.61 8.56
C LEU A 309 6.34 -3.37 9.12
N PHE A 310 7.55 -2.79 9.03
CA PHE A 310 8.76 -3.43 9.55
C PHE A 310 8.71 -3.59 11.06
N ASP A 311 8.17 -2.61 11.78
CA ASP A 311 7.98 -2.71 13.22
C ASP A 311 7.09 -3.91 13.59
N VAL A 312 5.93 -4.03 12.96
CA VAL A 312 5.06 -5.19 13.15
C VAL A 312 5.77 -6.49 12.77
N LYS A 313 6.48 -6.54 11.64
CA LYS A 313 7.09 -7.77 11.12
C LYS A 313 8.25 -8.27 11.96
N PHE A 314 9.10 -7.37 12.45
CA PHE A 314 10.31 -7.77 13.18
C PHE A 314 10.08 -7.95 14.67
N PHE A 315 9.13 -7.23 15.26
CA PHE A 315 8.94 -7.25 16.71
C PHE A 315 7.62 -7.88 17.16
N LEU A 316 6.50 -7.59 16.51
CA LEU A 316 5.20 -8.10 16.96
C LEU A 316 4.82 -9.44 16.32
N TYR A 317 5.05 -9.59 15.01
CA TYR A 317 4.66 -10.80 14.29
C TYR A 317 5.34 -12.09 14.81
N PRO A 318 6.65 -12.12 15.17
CA PRO A 318 7.28 -13.31 15.73
C PRO A 318 6.62 -13.82 17.02
N GLU A 319 6.09 -12.91 17.84
CA GLU A 319 5.37 -13.24 19.08
C GLU A 319 3.96 -13.79 18.76
N MET A 320 3.31 -13.24 17.74
CA MET A 320 1.94 -13.57 17.37
C MET A 320 1.82 -14.84 16.53
N VAL A 321 2.84 -15.17 15.74
CA VAL A 321 2.78 -16.23 14.71
C VAL A 321 2.46 -17.60 15.29
N GLN A 322 2.89 -17.89 16.50
CA GLN A 322 2.66 -19.19 17.15
C GLN A 322 1.16 -19.44 17.43
N GLY A 323 0.39 -18.39 17.76
CA GLY A 323 -1.06 -18.45 17.99
C GLY A 323 -1.90 -18.51 16.71
N MET A 324 -1.28 -18.34 15.52
CA MET A 324 -2.02 -18.29 14.26
C MET A 324 -2.19 -19.65 13.60
N PRO A 325 -3.32 -19.92 12.89
CA PRO A 325 -3.42 -21.08 12.02
C PRO A 325 -2.39 -20.99 10.88
N PHE A 326 -1.94 -22.14 10.35
CA PHE A 326 -0.88 -22.18 9.31
C PHE A 326 -1.13 -21.22 8.14
N ARG A 327 -2.38 -21.14 7.64
CA ARG A 327 -2.76 -20.23 6.55
C ARG A 327 -2.55 -18.77 6.95
N GLY A 328 -2.91 -18.38 8.16
CA GLY A 328 -2.67 -17.04 8.70
C GLY A 328 -1.18 -16.72 8.81
N ARG A 329 -0.35 -17.69 9.23
CA ARG A 329 1.12 -17.54 9.27
C ARG A 329 1.68 -17.22 7.89
N VAL A 330 1.29 -17.98 6.86
CA VAL A 330 1.76 -17.76 5.49
C VAL A 330 1.32 -16.39 4.96
N VAL A 331 0.04 -16.07 5.08
CA VAL A 331 -0.47 -14.75 4.64
C VAL A 331 0.23 -13.62 5.40
N GLY A 332 0.29 -13.73 6.73
CA GLY A 332 0.98 -12.75 7.57
C GLY A 332 2.46 -12.59 7.20
N LEU A 333 3.18 -13.63 6.83
CA LEU A 333 4.57 -13.54 6.36
C LEU A 333 4.66 -12.78 5.02
N LEU A 334 3.77 -13.07 4.08
CA LEU A 334 3.82 -12.52 2.71
C LEU A 334 3.31 -11.07 2.62
N GLN A 335 2.49 -10.62 3.58
CA GLN A 335 2.00 -9.24 3.62
C GLN A 335 3.17 -8.25 3.74
N GLY A 336 3.26 -7.29 2.83
CA GLY A 336 4.25 -6.21 2.84
C GLY A 336 5.70 -6.62 2.51
N LEU A 337 5.94 -7.88 2.11
CA LEU A 337 7.28 -8.37 1.73
C LEU A 337 7.90 -7.53 0.59
N THR A 338 7.08 -6.94 -0.26
CA THR A 338 7.51 -6.11 -1.39
C THR A 338 8.34 -4.89 -0.97
N PHE A 339 8.06 -4.28 0.20
CA PHE A 339 8.86 -3.17 0.69
C PHE A 339 10.31 -3.58 0.95
N LEU A 340 10.52 -4.69 1.66
CA LEU A 340 11.86 -5.22 1.94
C LEU A 340 12.56 -5.65 0.65
N GLN A 341 11.84 -6.37 -0.21
CA GLN A 341 12.32 -6.88 -1.48
C GLN A 341 12.86 -5.76 -2.38
N ASP A 342 12.08 -4.70 -2.60
CA ASP A 342 12.46 -3.60 -3.48
C ASP A 342 13.69 -2.85 -2.94
N GLY A 343 13.75 -2.61 -1.63
CA GLY A 343 14.89 -1.94 -0.99
C GLY A 343 16.18 -2.74 -1.08
N VAL A 344 16.14 -4.05 -0.77
CA VAL A 344 17.33 -4.91 -0.78
C VAL A 344 17.81 -5.17 -2.21
N ALA A 345 16.90 -5.40 -3.16
CA ALA A 345 17.27 -5.58 -4.56
C ALA A 345 17.94 -4.33 -5.14
N ALA A 346 17.40 -3.14 -4.84
CA ALA A 346 18.00 -1.88 -5.28
C ALA A 346 19.38 -1.64 -4.65
N LEU A 347 19.58 -2.00 -3.38
CA LEU A 347 20.89 -1.94 -2.73
C LEU A 347 21.90 -2.87 -3.42
N CYS A 348 21.51 -4.12 -3.71
CA CYS A 348 22.37 -5.05 -4.46
C CYS A 348 22.74 -4.50 -5.86
N CYS A 349 21.79 -3.90 -6.57
CA CYS A 349 22.04 -3.25 -7.86
C CYS A 349 23.01 -2.05 -7.71
N ALA A 350 22.85 -1.22 -6.68
CA ALA A 350 23.75 -0.10 -6.43
C ALA A 350 25.17 -0.57 -6.11
N MET A 351 25.33 -1.63 -5.31
CA MET A 351 26.63 -2.24 -5.00
C MET A 351 27.25 -2.87 -6.26
N ALA A 352 26.45 -3.54 -7.10
CA ALA A 352 26.91 -4.09 -8.37
C ALA A 352 27.40 -2.99 -9.32
N LEU A 353 26.69 -1.86 -9.40
CA LEU A 353 27.11 -0.71 -10.19
C LEU A 353 28.43 -0.12 -9.67
N ALA A 354 28.57 0.04 -8.36
CA ALA A 354 29.82 0.52 -7.76
C ALA A 354 31.00 -0.42 -8.10
N ALA A 355 30.81 -1.72 -7.97
CA ALA A 355 31.83 -2.72 -8.35
C ALA A 355 32.16 -2.66 -9.85
N LEU A 356 31.14 -2.46 -10.71
CA LEU A 356 31.31 -2.32 -12.15
C LEU A 356 32.10 -1.07 -12.54
N LEU A 357 31.87 0.04 -11.85
CA LEU A 357 32.57 1.29 -12.09
C LEU A 357 34.05 1.21 -11.64
N VAL A 358 34.30 0.61 -10.48
CA VAL A 358 35.66 0.54 -9.89
C VAL A 358 36.53 -0.50 -10.58
N ALA A 359 36.01 -1.70 -10.81
CA ALA A 359 36.77 -2.85 -11.32
C ALA A 359 36.61 -3.08 -12.83
N GLY A 360 35.75 -2.31 -13.50
CA GLY A 360 35.40 -2.52 -14.91
C GLY A 360 34.44 -3.70 -15.13
N VAL A 361 34.23 -4.04 -16.39
CA VAL A 361 33.37 -5.17 -16.78
C VAL A 361 34.18 -6.44 -16.87
N PRO A 362 34.00 -7.42 -15.97
CA PRO A 362 34.66 -8.72 -16.11
C PRO A 362 34.25 -9.40 -17.43
N ALA A 363 35.19 -9.96 -18.15
CA ALA A 363 34.96 -10.65 -19.43
C ALA A 363 33.91 -11.78 -19.26
N SER A 364 33.95 -12.48 -18.13
CA SER A 364 33.00 -13.54 -17.79
C SER A 364 31.56 -12.96 -17.62
N LEU A 365 31.41 -11.79 -17.03
CA LEU A 365 30.11 -11.13 -16.92
C LEU A 365 29.61 -10.67 -18.29
N ALA A 366 30.48 -10.06 -19.11
CA ALA A 366 30.12 -9.65 -20.46
C ALA A 366 29.65 -10.85 -21.31
N SER A 367 30.37 -11.95 -21.27
CA SER A 367 29.99 -13.20 -21.94
C SER A 367 28.67 -13.77 -21.40
N ALA A 368 28.45 -13.75 -20.09
CA ALA A 368 27.21 -14.22 -19.49
C ALA A 368 26.01 -13.37 -19.95
N LEU A 369 26.12 -12.02 -19.92
CA LEU A 369 25.07 -11.11 -20.33
C LEU A 369 24.74 -11.22 -21.83
N ALA A 370 25.74 -11.50 -22.69
CA ALA A 370 25.56 -11.68 -24.12
C ALA A 370 25.09 -13.10 -24.49
N SER A 371 25.04 -14.02 -23.53
CA SER A 371 24.69 -15.42 -23.81
C SER A 371 23.23 -15.60 -24.22
N PRO A 372 22.93 -16.50 -25.19
CA PRO A 372 21.55 -16.76 -25.62
C PRO A 372 20.61 -17.15 -24.47
N PRO A 373 20.99 -17.96 -23.48
CA PRO A 373 20.12 -18.27 -22.33
C PRO A 373 19.70 -17.01 -21.54
N VAL A 374 20.60 -16.08 -21.29
CA VAL A 374 20.30 -14.84 -20.54
C VAL A 374 19.38 -13.94 -21.35
N LEU A 375 19.67 -13.71 -22.63
CA LEU A 375 18.87 -12.85 -23.51
C LEU A 375 17.45 -13.41 -23.70
N THR A 376 17.34 -14.70 -23.99
CA THR A 376 16.05 -15.38 -24.14
C THR A 376 15.25 -15.35 -22.83
N SER A 377 15.88 -15.63 -21.72
CA SER A 377 15.25 -15.62 -20.40
C SER A 377 14.76 -14.21 -20.02
N ALA A 378 15.56 -13.18 -20.24
CA ALA A 378 15.17 -11.79 -20.00
C ALA A 378 13.95 -11.40 -20.85
N THR A 379 13.94 -11.78 -22.13
CA THR A 379 12.81 -11.53 -23.04
C THR A 379 11.53 -12.23 -22.57
N ILE A 380 11.62 -13.51 -22.19
CA ILE A 380 10.49 -14.27 -21.65
C ILE A 380 9.95 -13.63 -20.38
N LEU A 381 10.84 -13.26 -19.44
CA LEU A 381 10.43 -12.63 -18.19
C LEU A 381 9.75 -11.28 -18.42
N LEU A 382 10.24 -10.47 -19.37
CA LEU A 382 9.65 -9.19 -19.74
C LEU A 382 8.24 -9.39 -20.34
N LEU A 383 8.10 -10.22 -21.36
CA LEU A 383 6.83 -10.45 -22.05
C LEU A 383 5.77 -11.06 -21.12
N THR A 384 6.15 -12.08 -20.36
CA THR A 384 5.23 -12.71 -19.40
C THR A 384 4.89 -11.79 -18.23
N GLY A 385 5.73 -10.81 -17.92
CA GLY A 385 5.50 -9.80 -16.87
C GLY A 385 4.27 -8.92 -17.13
N LEU A 386 3.79 -8.85 -18.38
CA LEU A 386 2.59 -8.10 -18.74
C LEU A 386 1.29 -8.83 -18.36
N TYR A 387 1.31 -10.15 -18.24
CA TYR A 387 0.11 -10.97 -17.99
C TYR A 387 -0.65 -10.60 -16.70
N PRO A 388 0.00 -10.35 -15.55
CA PRO A 388 -0.70 -9.93 -14.33
C PRO A 388 -1.53 -8.66 -14.48
N HIS A 389 -1.16 -7.76 -15.39
CA HIS A 389 -1.90 -6.52 -15.63
C HIS A 389 -3.34 -6.73 -16.13
N LEU A 390 -3.65 -7.89 -16.73
CA LEU A 390 -5.01 -8.29 -17.10
C LEU A 390 -5.95 -8.49 -15.89
N PHE A 391 -5.40 -8.55 -14.68
CA PHE A 391 -6.15 -8.76 -13.44
C PHE A 391 -6.29 -7.49 -12.59
N HIS A 392 -5.77 -6.36 -13.07
CA HIS A 392 -5.78 -5.07 -12.38
C HIS A 392 -7.07 -4.28 -12.61
N GLY A 393 -8.15 -4.71 -12.02
CA GLY A 393 -9.40 -3.97 -12.03
C GLY A 393 -10.55 -4.72 -12.70
N PRO A 394 -11.76 -4.13 -12.69
CA PRO A 394 -12.95 -4.76 -13.24
C PRO A 394 -12.92 -4.86 -14.77
N HIS A 395 -12.26 -3.93 -15.44
CA HIS A 395 -12.29 -3.76 -16.90
C HIS A 395 -11.09 -4.37 -17.63
N ARG A 396 -10.43 -5.36 -17.13
CA ARG A 396 -9.46 -6.28 -17.79
C ARG A 396 -8.68 -5.70 -19.01
N ASN A 397 -8.36 -4.42 -18.99
CA ASN A 397 -7.60 -3.75 -20.03
C ASN A 397 -6.11 -3.89 -19.76
N LEU A 398 -5.36 -4.28 -20.79
CA LEU A 398 -3.89 -4.33 -20.73
C LEU A 398 -3.39 -2.90 -20.68
N THR A 399 -3.17 -2.38 -19.47
CA THR A 399 -2.58 -1.07 -19.26
C THR A 399 -1.17 -1.24 -18.73
N PHE A 400 -0.21 -0.59 -19.37
CA PHE A 400 1.17 -0.57 -18.90
C PHE A 400 1.33 0.47 -17.78
N HIS A 401 1.47 -0.01 -16.55
CA HIS A 401 1.57 0.82 -15.34
C HIS A 401 3.00 1.35 -15.12
N TRP A 402 3.51 2.12 -16.06
CA TRP A 402 4.89 2.62 -16.02
C TRP A 402 5.14 3.62 -14.87
N ARG A 403 4.09 4.36 -14.45
CA ARG A 403 4.20 5.31 -13.33
C ARG A 403 4.42 4.57 -12.01
N ALA A 404 3.75 3.45 -11.80
CA ALA A 404 4.01 2.56 -10.67
C ALA A 404 5.47 2.11 -10.63
N GLY A 405 6.02 1.71 -11.79
CA GLY A 405 7.44 1.38 -11.93
C GLY A 405 8.36 2.52 -11.53
N LEU A 406 8.08 3.74 -11.99
CA LEU A 406 8.83 4.93 -11.64
C LEU A 406 8.77 5.24 -10.13
N LEU A 407 7.58 5.16 -9.52
CA LEU A 407 7.42 5.37 -8.08
C LEU A 407 8.21 4.35 -7.27
N ARG A 408 8.24 3.08 -7.69
CA ARG A 408 9.05 2.04 -7.05
C ARG A 408 10.54 2.32 -7.14
N LEU A 409 11.03 2.80 -8.30
CA LEU A 409 12.43 3.20 -8.50
C LEU A 409 12.83 4.43 -7.68
N VAL A 410 11.87 5.27 -7.31
CA VAL A 410 12.12 6.46 -6.49
C VAL A 410 12.05 6.13 -4.99
N LYS A 411 11.14 5.27 -4.54
CA LYS A 411 10.90 5.09 -3.09
C LYS A 411 11.90 4.22 -2.35
N TRP A 412 12.73 3.40 -3.02
CA TRP A 412 13.59 2.42 -2.35
C TRP A 412 14.54 2.99 -1.29
N PRO A 413 15.13 4.21 -1.43
CA PRO A 413 16.01 4.75 -0.39
C PRO A 413 15.24 5.03 0.90
N TYR A 414 13.99 5.48 0.78
CA TYR A 414 13.14 5.76 1.95
C TYR A 414 12.71 4.46 2.64
N THR A 415 12.57 3.37 1.89
CA THR A 415 12.31 2.05 2.45
C THR A 415 13.49 1.54 3.28
N LEU A 416 14.73 1.71 2.80
CA LEU A 416 15.94 1.37 3.57
C LEU A 416 16.11 2.27 4.79
N LEU A 417 15.78 3.55 4.67
CA LEU A 417 15.78 4.46 5.83
C LEU A 417 14.73 4.04 6.87
N ALA A 418 13.54 3.61 6.44
CA ALA A 418 12.52 3.07 7.32
C ALA A 418 13.02 1.82 8.06
N LEU A 419 13.68 0.91 7.35
CA LEU A 419 14.30 -0.27 7.93
C LEU A 419 15.37 0.10 8.97
N ALA A 420 16.24 1.05 8.65
CA ALA A 420 17.28 1.54 9.56
C ALA A 420 16.68 2.21 10.81
N ASP A 421 15.58 2.96 10.68
CA ASP A 421 14.89 3.56 11.82
C ASP A 421 14.33 2.48 12.76
N VAL A 422 13.71 1.45 12.21
CA VAL A 422 13.13 0.34 12.98
C VAL A 422 14.21 -0.47 13.69
N ILE A 423 15.32 -0.81 13.02
CA ILE A 423 16.45 -1.51 13.65
C ILE A 423 17.05 -0.69 14.81
N ARG A 424 17.12 0.63 14.64
CA ARG A 424 17.63 1.54 15.69
C ARG A 424 16.59 1.88 16.75
N ARG A 425 15.38 1.32 16.67
CA ARG A 425 14.23 1.61 17.56
C ARG A 425 13.96 3.10 17.73
N ARG A 426 14.11 3.87 16.66
CA ARG A 426 13.78 5.30 16.67
C ARG A 426 12.28 5.48 16.66
N ASP A 427 11.73 5.89 17.81
CA ASP A 427 10.35 6.34 17.86
C ASP A 427 10.20 7.64 17.05
N ARG A 428 9.33 7.64 16.06
CA ARG A 428 9.03 8.82 15.23
C ARG A 428 7.67 9.43 15.52
N GLY A 429 6.97 8.91 16.53
CA GLY A 429 5.63 9.37 16.88
C GLY A 429 4.59 9.18 15.74
N TYR A 430 3.33 9.30 16.09
CA TYR A 430 2.24 9.29 15.11
C TYR A 430 2.21 10.64 14.39
N ALA A 431 2.53 10.68 13.09
CA ALA A 431 2.44 11.88 12.27
C ALA A 431 1.34 11.69 11.22
N LEU A 432 0.29 12.49 11.32
CA LEU A 432 -0.74 12.60 10.28
C LEU A 432 -0.11 13.02 8.95
N THR A 433 -0.54 12.40 7.86
CA THR A 433 -0.21 12.89 6.53
C THR A 433 -1.13 14.07 6.25
N ALA A 434 -0.56 15.29 6.23
CA ALA A 434 -1.33 16.49 5.91
C ALA A 434 -1.93 16.32 4.50
N LYS A 435 -3.26 16.41 4.41
CA LYS A 435 -4.03 16.22 3.16
C LYS A 435 -4.31 17.55 2.47
N VAL A 436 -4.05 18.66 3.15
CA VAL A 436 -4.12 20.02 2.61
C VAL A 436 -2.71 20.44 2.24
N GLY A 437 -2.43 20.45 0.93
CA GLY A 437 -1.14 20.87 0.40
C GLY A 437 -0.90 22.35 0.57
N ARG A 438 -0.23 22.77 1.67
CA ARG A 438 0.63 23.93 1.57
C ARG A 438 1.94 23.43 0.94
N ALA A 439 2.23 23.89 -0.27
CA ALA A 439 3.53 23.75 -0.89
C ALA A 439 4.57 24.37 0.05
N THR A 440 5.10 23.57 0.97
CA THR A 440 6.21 24.04 1.80
C THR A 440 7.47 23.97 0.95
N ALA A 441 8.28 25.03 0.99
CA ALA A 441 9.57 25.12 0.31
C ALA A 441 10.61 24.09 0.81
N ASP A 442 10.28 23.30 1.82
CA ASP A 442 11.13 22.28 2.41
C ASP A 442 11.35 21.10 1.47
N ARG A 443 12.56 21.04 0.92
CA ARG A 443 13.07 19.99 0.04
C ARG A 443 13.98 19.00 0.77
N SER A 444 14.01 19.03 2.08
CA SER A 444 14.85 18.12 2.89
C SER A 444 14.62 16.65 2.58
N PHE A 445 13.43 16.26 2.10
CA PHE A 445 13.16 14.88 1.70
C PHE A 445 14.03 14.40 0.52
N LEU A 446 14.65 15.29 -0.28
CA LEU A 446 15.46 14.94 -1.46
C LEU A 446 16.86 14.42 -1.10
N TRP A 447 17.35 14.63 0.14
CA TRP A 447 18.73 14.30 0.50
C TRP A 447 19.18 12.87 0.15
N PRO A 448 18.34 11.80 0.25
CA PRO A 448 18.78 10.45 -0.11
C PRO A 448 19.18 10.35 -1.58
N HIS A 449 18.39 10.97 -2.45
CA HIS A 449 18.64 10.97 -3.89
C HIS A 449 19.83 11.84 -4.30
N VAL A 450 20.01 12.96 -3.61
CA VAL A 450 21.21 13.83 -3.81
C VAL A 450 22.48 13.06 -3.43
N ILE A 451 22.47 12.33 -2.30
CA ILE A 451 23.61 11.48 -1.90
C ILE A 451 23.85 10.36 -2.91
N ILE A 452 22.79 9.65 -3.34
CA ILE A 452 22.92 8.56 -4.32
C ILE A 452 23.52 9.07 -5.63
N CYS A 453 22.99 10.16 -6.18
CA CYS A 453 23.55 10.77 -7.39
C CYS A 453 25.00 11.24 -7.18
N GLY A 454 25.30 11.84 -6.03
CA GLY A 454 26.66 12.27 -5.69
C GLY A 454 27.64 11.09 -5.60
N LEU A 455 27.25 10.01 -4.94
CA LEU A 455 28.08 8.80 -4.82
C LEU A 455 28.29 8.12 -6.17
N ILE A 456 27.24 7.94 -6.97
CA ILE A 456 27.36 7.35 -8.31
C ILE A 456 28.24 8.26 -9.20
N GLY A 457 28.00 9.57 -9.19
CA GLY A 457 28.75 10.53 -9.98
C GLY A 457 30.23 10.58 -9.59
N ALA A 458 30.53 10.65 -8.28
CA ALA A 458 31.91 10.63 -7.78
C ALA A 458 32.63 9.34 -8.13
N THR A 459 31.98 8.18 -7.95
CA THR A 459 32.56 6.88 -8.32
C THR A 459 32.78 6.78 -9.82
N TRP A 460 31.84 7.31 -10.62
CA TRP A 460 31.95 7.33 -12.09
C TRP A 460 33.12 8.21 -12.57
N ILE A 461 33.26 9.43 -12.01
CA ILE A 461 34.38 10.32 -12.32
C ILE A 461 35.72 9.68 -11.93
N LEU A 462 35.79 9.11 -10.72
CA LEU A 462 36.99 8.39 -10.26
C LEU A 462 37.34 7.24 -11.19
N ALA A 463 36.37 6.45 -11.61
CA ALA A 463 36.58 5.34 -12.53
C ALA A 463 37.09 5.79 -13.92
N MET A 464 36.62 6.94 -14.41
CA MET A 464 37.13 7.54 -15.64
C MET A 464 38.58 8.03 -15.48
N THR A 465 38.92 8.70 -14.36
CA THR A 465 40.26 9.18 -14.10
C THR A 465 41.29 8.06 -13.90
N LEU A 466 40.87 6.95 -13.33
CA LEU A 466 41.72 5.75 -13.15
C LEU A 466 41.78 4.86 -14.39
N GLY A 467 41.05 5.17 -15.46
CA GLY A 467 40.99 4.36 -16.68
C GLY A 467 40.34 2.97 -16.50
N SER A 468 39.56 2.80 -15.43
CA SER A 468 38.89 1.53 -15.13
C SER A 468 37.75 1.21 -16.09
N ILE A 469 37.18 2.23 -16.77
CA ILE A 469 36.05 2.08 -17.69
C ILE A 469 36.55 2.12 -19.13
N GLN A 470 36.59 0.96 -19.78
CA GLN A 470 36.98 0.82 -21.19
C GLN A 470 35.77 0.50 -22.11
N HIS A 471 34.59 0.30 -21.54
CA HIS A 471 33.39 -0.11 -22.25
C HIS A 471 32.23 0.86 -22.03
N LEU A 472 31.28 0.90 -22.98
CA LEU A 472 30.10 1.76 -22.90
C LEU A 472 29.14 1.36 -21.76
N LEU A 473 29.07 0.08 -21.43
CA LEU A 473 28.09 -0.46 -20.47
C LEU A 473 28.10 0.20 -19.08
N PRO A 474 29.27 0.42 -18.42
CA PRO A 474 29.30 1.13 -17.12
C PRO A 474 28.80 2.57 -17.20
N HIS A 475 29.06 3.29 -18.28
CA HIS A 475 28.58 4.65 -18.48
C HIS A 475 27.04 4.67 -18.58
N VAL A 476 26.47 3.79 -19.42
CA VAL A 476 25.02 3.67 -19.58
C VAL A 476 24.36 3.26 -18.26
N ALA A 477 24.96 2.32 -17.53
CA ALA A 477 24.44 1.85 -16.25
C ALA A 477 24.45 2.98 -15.19
N ALA A 478 25.51 3.80 -15.11
CA ALA A 478 25.60 4.92 -14.18
C ALA A 478 24.52 5.98 -14.49
N VAL A 479 24.37 6.36 -15.76
CA VAL A 479 23.33 7.31 -16.19
C VAL A 479 21.95 6.74 -15.87
N ALA A 480 21.66 5.50 -16.25
CA ALA A 480 20.36 4.86 -16.02
C ALA A 480 20.01 4.79 -14.52
N ALA A 481 20.99 4.51 -13.65
CA ALA A 481 20.79 4.46 -12.20
C ALA A 481 20.50 5.83 -11.59
N MET A 482 21.03 6.91 -12.17
CA MET A 482 20.77 8.27 -11.70
C MET A 482 19.43 8.84 -12.20
N LEU A 483 18.92 8.38 -13.34
CA LEU A 483 17.70 8.94 -13.97
C LEU A 483 16.49 9.06 -13.04
N PRO A 484 16.08 8.05 -12.24
CA PRO A 484 14.94 8.19 -11.33
C PRO A 484 15.16 9.27 -10.27
N SER A 485 16.39 9.39 -9.76
CA SER A 485 16.75 10.41 -8.76
C SER A 485 16.77 11.81 -9.36
N LEU A 486 17.35 11.97 -10.54
CA LEU A 486 17.35 13.24 -11.28
C LEU A 486 15.94 13.67 -11.67
N PHE A 487 15.11 12.73 -12.09
CA PHE A 487 13.70 12.98 -12.39
C PHE A 487 12.93 13.47 -11.14
N LEU A 488 13.10 12.80 -10.00
CA LEU A 488 12.48 13.23 -8.73
C LEU A 488 12.96 14.63 -8.35
N VAL A 489 14.26 14.87 -8.36
CA VAL A 489 14.83 16.18 -8.02
C VAL A 489 14.29 17.24 -8.97
N GLY A 490 14.40 17.06 -10.29
CA GLY A 490 13.93 18.02 -11.29
C GLY A 490 12.43 18.29 -11.20
N SER A 491 11.60 17.24 -11.10
CA SER A 491 10.16 17.39 -11.01
C SER A 491 9.66 17.97 -9.67
N SER A 492 10.48 17.93 -8.62
CA SER A 492 10.17 18.58 -7.33
C SER A 492 10.22 20.11 -7.39
N PHE A 493 10.79 20.69 -8.45
CA PHE A 493 10.77 22.14 -8.69
C PHE A 493 9.54 22.59 -9.48
N ILE A 494 8.78 21.65 -10.06
CA ILE A 494 7.51 21.95 -10.71
C ILE A 494 6.48 22.17 -9.60
N PRO A 495 5.76 23.31 -9.57
CA PRO A 495 4.71 23.54 -8.57
C PRO A 495 3.69 22.38 -8.60
N ALA A 496 3.31 21.91 -7.42
CA ALA A 496 2.17 21.01 -7.34
C ALA A 496 0.95 21.70 -7.98
N PRO A 497 0.10 20.98 -8.72
CA PRO A 497 -1.12 21.57 -9.23
C PRO A 497 -1.86 22.22 -8.06
N ALA A 498 -2.46 23.39 -8.32
CA ALA A 498 -3.36 24.05 -7.37
C ALA A 498 -4.32 22.98 -6.81
N ALA A 499 -4.65 23.11 -5.52
CA ALA A 499 -5.47 22.12 -4.84
C ALA A 499 -6.56 21.61 -5.78
N PHE A 500 -6.51 20.31 -6.08
CA PHE A 500 -7.52 19.69 -6.94
C PHE A 500 -8.87 19.99 -6.31
N ASP A 501 -9.67 20.84 -6.97
CA ASP A 501 -10.99 21.16 -6.50
C ASP A 501 -11.88 19.93 -6.74
N PRO A 502 -12.26 19.24 -5.68
CA PRO A 502 -13.09 18.05 -5.81
C PRO A 502 -14.45 18.35 -6.43
N MET A 503 -14.94 19.60 -6.36
CA MET A 503 -16.22 20.04 -6.90
C MET A 503 -16.26 20.03 -8.44
N LEU A 504 -15.10 20.15 -9.10
CA LEU A 504 -15.01 20.11 -10.57
C LEU A 504 -14.97 18.67 -11.13
N ALA A 505 -14.82 17.66 -10.28
CA ALA A 505 -14.76 16.24 -10.69
C ALA A 505 -16.13 15.54 -10.68
N ASP A 506 -17.17 16.17 -10.18
CA ASP A 506 -18.49 15.54 -9.99
C ASP A 506 -19.21 15.18 -11.30
N GLY A 507 -18.76 15.68 -12.47
CA GLY A 507 -19.32 15.29 -13.78
C GLY A 507 -18.99 13.86 -14.24
N HIS A 508 -18.01 13.18 -13.63
CA HIS A 508 -17.57 11.84 -14.05
C HIS A 508 -17.59 10.79 -12.92
N ALA A 509 -17.81 11.18 -11.67
CA ALA A 509 -17.74 10.24 -10.55
C ALA A 509 -19.03 9.45 -10.32
N ASP A 510 -20.19 10.04 -10.63
CA ASP A 510 -21.50 9.42 -10.40
C ASP A 510 -21.93 8.46 -11.53
N ALA A 511 -21.24 8.46 -12.69
CA ALA A 511 -21.59 7.63 -13.83
C ALA A 511 -20.98 6.21 -13.77
N GLU A 512 -20.06 5.93 -12.82
CA GLU A 512 -19.33 4.63 -12.75
C GLU A 512 -19.38 3.99 -11.33
N LEU A 513 -20.15 4.49 -10.39
CA LEU A 513 -20.50 3.84 -9.12
C LEU A 513 -21.92 3.29 -9.21
#